data_dc29dcb85f9c8992a0bea1db1f3f00e7
#
_entry.id   dc29dcb85f9c8992a0bea1db1f3f00e7
#
_cell.length_a   1.000
_cell.length_b   1.000
_cell.length_c   1.000
_cell.angle_alpha   90.00
_cell.angle_beta   90.00
_cell.angle_gamma   90.00
#
_symmetry.space_group_name_H-M   'P 1'
#
loop_
_entity.id
_entity.type
_entity.pdbx_description
1 polymer ?
#
loop_
_entity_poly.entity_id
_entity_poly.type
_entity_poly.pdbx_seq_one_letter_code
_entity_poly.pdbx_strand_id
1 'polypeptide(L)'
;MEPIGFTFVAFVMSHIVSVFRKAHFNAAHRLHVPEWSAEENRAFFGLCNNEHFHGHNYDLEVKVTGQVDPVSGYLIDMKLLQQYINEEVVEPFDHKNLNMDTDDFRQLNPTAENIVWVIWKRLRSRIPAEMDLSVRLYETPRNFVEYNG
;
A
#
# COMPACT_ATOMS: atom_id res chain seq x y z
N MET A 1 56.17 -28.35 -9.60
CA MET A 1 54.94 -28.22 -10.43
C MET A 1 53.83 -27.93 -9.44
N GLU A 2 53.45 -26.65 -9.24
CA GLU A 2 52.39 -26.27 -8.33
C GLU A 2 51.05 -26.45 -9.02
N PRO A 3 50.00 -26.90 -8.31
CA PRO A 3 48.66 -27.06 -8.89
C PRO A 3 48.05 -25.68 -9.11
N ILE A 4 47.68 -25.36 -10.36
CA ILE A 4 46.90 -24.18 -10.69
C ILE A 4 45.52 -24.36 -10.11
N GLY A 5 45.24 -23.66 -8.98
CA GLY A 5 43.92 -23.62 -8.36
C GLY A 5 42.96 -22.84 -9.28
N PHE A 6 42.09 -23.54 -9.96
CA PHE A 6 40.95 -22.91 -10.65
C PHE A 6 39.95 -22.47 -9.58
N THR A 7 39.95 -21.18 -9.24
CA THR A 7 38.84 -20.58 -8.49
C THR A 7 37.63 -20.52 -9.39
N PHE A 8 36.68 -21.43 -9.17
CA PHE A 8 35.39 -21.39 -9.83
C PHE A 8 34.63 -20.21 -9.24
N VAL A 9 34.67 -19.05 -9.89
CA VAL A 9 33.74 -17.95 -9.60
C VAL A 9 32.39 -18.40 -10.10
N ALA A 10 31.56 -18.95 -9.22
CA ALA A 10 30.17 -19.19 -9.53
C ALA A 10 29.53 -17.86 -9.90
N PHE A 11 29.19 -17.67 -11.17
CA PHE A 11 28.44 -16.52 -11.63
C PHE A 11 27.03 -16.69 -11.09
N VAL A 12 26.80 -16.12 -9.90
CA VAL A 12 25.46 -16.14 -9.31
C VAL A 12 24.61 -15.19 -10.12
N MET A 13 23.77 -15.74 -10.99
CA MET A 13 22.84 -14.97 -11.79
C MET A 13 21.74 -14.43 -10.87
N SER A 14 21.88 -13.15 -10.50
CA SER A 14 20.81 -12.41 -9.83
C SER A 14 19.78 -11.99 -10.87
N HIS A 15 18.51 -12.25 -10.62
CA HIS A 15 17.39 -11.86 -11.46
C HIS A 15 16.42 -11.00 -10.68
N ILE A 16 15.66 -10.16 -11.39
CA ILE A 16 14.66 -9.26 -10.82
C ILE A 16 13.32 -9.98 -10.82
N VAL A 17 12.65 -9.97 -9.69
CA VAL A 17 11.29 -10.51 -9.53
C VAL A 17 10.38 -9.50 -8.87
N SER A 18 9.09 -9.72 -8.99
CA SER A 18 8.07 -9.02 -8.21
C SER A 18 7.35 -10.02 -7.31
N VAL A 19 7.23 -9.71 -6.04
CA VAL A 19 6.40 -10.44 -5.09
C VAL A 19 5.18 -9.63 -4.74
N PHE A 20 4.07 -10.30 -4.47
CA PHE A 20 2.78 -9.68 -4.17
C PHE A 20 2.24 -10.20 -2.86
N ARG A 21 1.71 -9.30 -2.03
CA ARG A 21 0.96 -9.65 -0.83
C ARG A 21 -0.38 -8.95 -0.85
N LYS A 22 -1.45 -9.72 -0.62
CA LYS A 22 -2.81 -9.20 -0.48
C LYS A 22 -3.18 -9.09 0.99
N ALA A 23 -3.96 -8.07 1.30
CA ALA A 23 -4.59 -7.86 2.59
C ALA A 23 -5.95 -7.19 2.37
N HIS A 24 -6.75 -7.06 3.41
CA HIS A 24 -7.99 -6.30 3.37
C HIS A 24 -8.20 -5.56 4.70
N PHE A 25 -8.99 -4.50 4.66
CA PHE A 25 -9.49 -3.80 5.83
C PHE A 25 -10.86 -3.20 5.53
N ASN A 26 -11.67 -3.01 6.57
CA ASN A 26 -12.97 -2.35 6.46
C ASN A 26 -12.86 -0.96 7.08
N ALA A 27 -13.25 0.06 6.34
CA ALA A 27 -13.20 1.42 6.87
C ALA A 27 -14.38 2.26 6.37
N ALA A 28 -14.83 3.18 7.20
CA ALA A 28 -15.78 4.20 6.83
C ALA A 28 -15.07 5.49 6.45
N HIS A 29 -15.67 6.26 5.53
CA HIS A 29 -15.21 7.58 5.14
C HIS A 29 -16.37 8.48 4.67
N ARG A 30 -16.06 9.75 4.54
CA ARG A 30 -16.88 10.76 3.89
C ARG A 30 -15.99 11.62 3.02
N LEU A 31 -16.41 11.88 1.79
CA LEU A 31 -15.74 12.85 0.92
C LEU A 31 -16.39 14.21 1.09
N HIS A 32 -15.59 15.19 1.54
CA HIS A 32 -16.06 16.52 1.85
C HIS A 32 -14.92 17.54 1.78
N VAL A 33 -15.20 18.68 1.17
CA VAL A 33 -14.31 19.84 1.17
C VAL A 33 -14.89 20.88 2.11
N PRO A 34 -14.24 21.19 3.25
CA PRO A 34 -14.80 22.11 4.26
C PRO A 34 -15.06 23.52 3.77
N GLU A 35 -14.28 23.98 2.78
CA GLU A 35 -14.38 25.33 2.20
C GLU A 35 -15.56 25.48 1.22
N TRP A 36 -16.15 24.39 0.78
CA TRP A 36 -17.29 24.39 -0.13
C TRP A 36 -18.61 24.40 0.63
N SER A 37 -19.63 24.96 0.01
CA SER A 37 -21.00 24.88 0.55
C SER A 37 -21.48 23.42 0.60
N ALA A 38 -22.49 23.17 1.41
CA ALA A 38 -23.12 21.84 1.49
C ALA A 38 -23.72 21.41 0.14
N GLU A 39 -24.16 22.37 -0.66
CA GLU A 39 -24.75 22.14 -1.98
C GLU A 39 -23.68 21.75 -3.01
N GLU A 40 -22.56 22.46 -3.04
CA GLU A 40 -21.39 22.13 -3.87
C GLU A 40 -20.84 20.75 -3.54
N ASN A 41 -20.66 20.44 -2.26
CA ASN A 41 -20.19 19.13 -1.82
C ASN A 41 -21.14 18.00 -2.27
N ARG A 42 -22.45 18.17 -2.10
CA ARG A 42 -23.43 17.18 -2.55
C ARG A 42 -23.46 17.01 -4.06
N ALA A 43 -23.36 18.12 -4.79
CA ALA A 43 -23.36 18.08 -6.26
C ALA A 43 -22.13 17.37 -6.81
N PHE A 44 -20.97 17.55 -6.17
CA PHE A 44 -19.70 16.99 -6.63
C PHE A 44 -19.50 15.53 -6.20
N PHE A 45 -19.68 15.22 -4.92
CA PHE A 45 -19.41 13.90 -4.36
C PHE A 45 -20.62 12.96 -4.31
N GLY A 46 -21.82 13.48 -4.52
CA GLY A 46 -23.04 12.69 -4.49
C GLY A 46 -23.22 11.91 -3.17
N LEU A 47 -23.44 10.61 -3.25
CA LEU A 47 -23.62 9.72 -2.09
C LEU A 47 -22.39 9.62 -1.21
N CYS A 48 -21.19 9.85 -1.75
CA CYS A 48 -19.96 9.84 -0.97
C CYS A 48 -19.83 11.03 0.01
N ASN A 49 -20.68 12.04 -0.12
CA ASN A 49 -20.76 13.18 0.82
C ASN A 49 -21.77 12.94 1.96
N ASN A 50 -22.36 11.78 2.11
CA ASN A 50 -23.32 11.51 3.19
C ASN A 50 -22.71 11.88 4.55
N GLU A 51 -23.43 12.70 5.32
CA GLU A 51 -22.96 13.21 6.62
C GLU A 51 -22.87 12.12 7.70
N HIS A 52 -23.55 10.99 7.49
CA HIS A 52 -23.46 9.81 8.36
C HIS A 52 -22.40 8.80 7.89
N PHE A 53 -21.52 9.20 6.96
CA PHE A 53 -20.46 8.38 6.37
C PHE A 53 -21.01 7.17 5.57
N HIS A 54 -20.13 6.45 4.96
CA HIS A 54 -20.34 5.13 4.36
C HIS A 54 -19.03 4.35 4.43
N GLY A 55 -19.07 3.05 4.21
CA GLY A 55 -17.90 2.20 4.35
C GLY A 55 -17.71 1.27 3.16
N HIS A 56 -16.47 0.80 3.03
CA HIS A 56 -16.06 -0.18 2.04
C HIS A 56 -15.26 -1.31 2.67
N ASN A 57 -15.32 -2.46 2.00
CA ASN A 57 -14.37 -3.54 2.20
C ASN A 57 -13.22 -3.32 1.22
N TYR A 58 -12.16 -2.68 1.70
CA TYR A 58 -10.99 -2.41 0.87
C TYR A 58 -10.14 -3.64 0.70
N ASP A 59 -9.84 -4.01 -0.55
CA ASP A 59 -8.82 -5.00 -0.86
C ASP A 59 -7.52 -4.29 -1.23
N LEU A 60 -6.41 -4.76 -0.65
CA LEU A 60 -5.09 -4.20 -0.82
C LEU A 60 -4.18 -5.21 -1.50
N GLU A 61 -3.43 -4.76 -2.49
CA GLU A 61 -2.34 -5.53 -3.10
C GLU A 61 -1.05 -4.71 -3.02
N VAL A 62 -0.06 -5.25 -2.32
CA VAL A 62 1.28 -4.66 -2.18
C VAL A 62 2.24 -5.46 -3.04
N LYS A 63 2.92 -4.78 -3.96
CA LYS A 63 3.93 -5.34 -4.87
C LYS A 63 5.29 -4.79 -4.49
N VAL A 64 6.27 -5.66 -4.29
CA VAL A 64 7.67 -5.31 -4.10
C VAL A 64 8.48 -5.93 -5.24
N THR A 65 9.32 -5.13 -5.91
CA THR A 65 10.15 -5.57 -7.03
C THR A 65 11.62 -5.29 -6.74
N GLY A 66 12.49 -6.21 -7.06
CA GLY A 66 13.93 -6.05 -6.87
C GLY A 66 14.72 -7.31 -7.19
N GLN A 67 16.01 -7.28 -6.87
CA GLN A 67 16.93 -8.38 -7.07
C GLN A 67 16.75 -9.45 -6.01
N VAL A 68 16.72 -10.70 -6.45
CA VAL A 68 16.74 -11.87 -5.54
C VAL A 68 18.13 -11.99 -4.90
N ASP A 69 18.15 -12.17 -3.58
CA ASP A 69 19.36 -12.50 -2.85
C ASP A 69 19.89 -13.88 -3.31
N PRO A 70 21.13 -13.96 -3.79
CA PRO A 70 21.65 -15.18 -4.42
C PRO A 70 21.87 -16.35 -3.44
N VAL A 71 21.89 -16.08 -2.15
CA VAL A 71 22.13 -17.10 -1.12
C VAL A 71 20.81 -17.69 -0.61
N SER A 72 19.89 -16.81 -0.23
CA SER A 72 18.59 -17.22 0.32
C SER A 72 17.54 -17.53 -0.76
N GLY A 73 17.67 -16.94 -1.95
CA GLY A 73 16.66 -17.02 -3.00
C GLY A 73 15.46 -16.10 -2.77
N TYR A 74 15.51 -15.22 -1.76
CA TYR A 74 14.44 -14.30 -1.43
C TYR A 74 14.69 -12.90 -2.00
N LEU A 75 13.63 -12.21 -2.43
CA LEU A 75 13.62 -10.76 -2.56
C LEU A 75 13.36 -10.13 -1.20
N ILE A 76 12.29 -10.56 -0.54
CA ILE A 76 11.87 -10.11 0.79
C ILE A 76 11.18 -11.29 1.50
N ASP A 77 11.33 -11.37 2.81
CA ASP A 77 10.56 -12.34 3.60
C ASP A 77 9.07 -11.97 3.59
N MET A 78 8.23 -12.86 3.08
CA MET A 78 6.78 -12.65 2.98
C MET A 78 6.08 -12.52 4.33
N LYS A 79 6.65 -13.09 5.40
CA LYS A 79 6.14 -12.92 6.77
C LYS A 79 6.42 -11.50 7.26
N LEU A 80 7.61 -10.99 6.96
CA LEU A 80 8.00 -9.63 7.30
C LEU A 80 7.16 -8.60 6.52
N LEU A 81 6.94 -8.83 5.22
CA LEU A 81 6.06 -8.00 4.41
C LEU A 81 4.63 -7.98 4.98
N GLN A 82 4.10 -9.14 5.38
CA GLN A 82 2.79 -9.22 6.02
C GLN A 82 2.74 -8.43 7.33
N GLN A 83 3.79 -8.53 8.15
CA GLN A 83 3.89 -7.78 9.40
C GLN A 83 3.85 -6.27 9.13
N TYR A 84 4.62 -5.77 8.16
CA TYR A 84 4.61 -4.36 7.79
C TYR A 84 3.22 -3.89 7.33
N ILE A 85 2.54 -4.69 6.51
CA ILE A 85 1.18 -4.37 6.07
C ILE A 85 0.20 -4.32 7.25
N ASN A 86 0.31 -5.25 8.19
CA ASN A 86 -0.55 -5.25 9.37
C ASN A 86 -0.31 -4.00 10.24
N GLU A 87 0.94 -3.72 10.58
CA GLU A 87 1.30 -2.60 11.47
C GLU A 87 1.02 -1.23 10.85
N GLU A 88 1.30 -1.07 9.54
CA GLU A 88 1.20 0.23 8.88
C GLU A 88 -0.18 0.50 8.25
N VAL A 89 -0.97 -0.54 7.97
CA VAL A 89 -2.23 -0.39 7.24
C VAL A 89 -3.41 -1.00 7.97
N VAL A 90 -3.36 -2.32 8.24
CA VAL A 90 -4.55 -3.02 8.75
C VAL A 90 -4.91 -2.52 10.15
N GLU A 91 -3.97 -2.54 11.10
CA GLU A 91 -4.23 -2.10 12.48
C GLU A 91 -4.68 -0.64 12.58
N PRO A 92 -4.08 0.32 11.83
CA PRO A 92 -4.54 1.72 11.88
C PRO A 92 -5.88 1.98 11.22
N PHE A 93 -6.29 1.20 10.20
CA PHE A 93 -7.44 1.53 9.36
C PHE A 93 -8.63 0.59 9.50
N ASP A 94 -8.40 -0.66 9.88
CA ASP A 94 -9.47 -1.65 9.98
C ASP A 94 -10.48 -1.31 11.07
N HIS A 95 -11.76 -1.36 10.74
CA HIS A 95 -12.88 -0.99 11.61
C HIS A 95 -12.80 0.46 12.12
N LYS A 96 -12.21 1.38 11.34
CA LYS A 96 -12.07 2.80 11.66
C LYS A 96 -12.93 3.67 10.74
N ASN A 97 -13.24 4.86 11.23
CA ASN A 97 -13.66 5.99 10.40
C ASN A 97 -12.42 6.80 10.03
N LEU A 98 -12.04 6.80 8.76
CA LEU A 98 -10.79 7.43 8.30
C LEU A 98 -10.75 8.93 8.59
N ASN A 99 -11.89 9.63 8.50
CA ASN A 99 -11.96 11.06 8.77
C ASN A 99 -11.81 11.40 10.27
N MET A 100 -12.24 10.48 11.17
CA MET A 100 -12.38 10.77 12.60
C MET A 100 -11.32 10.08 13.45
N ASP A 101 -10.95 8.85 13.11
CA ASP A 101 -10.15 7.98 13.96
C ASP A 101 -8.67 7.92 13.57
N THR A 102 -8.30 8.56 12.44
CA THR A 102 -6.92 8.56 11.93
C THR A 102 -6.39 9.98 11.76
N ASP A 103 -5.12 10.19 12.09
CA ASP A 103 -4.49 11.51 11.93
C ASP A 103 -4.18 11.83 10.46
N ASP A 104 -3.97 10.80 9.61
CA ASP A 104 -3.61 10.96 8.21
C ASP A 104 -4.67 11.74 7.41
N PHE A 105 -5.95 11.60 7.77
CA PHE A 105 -7.05 12.17 7.01
C PHE A 105 -7.76 13.34 7.70
N ARG A 106 -7.17 13.93 8.75
CA ARG A 106 -7.74 15.12 9.40
C ARG A 106 -7.79 16.33 8.49
N GLN A 107 -6.81 16.47 7.60
CA GLN A 107 -6.70 17.57 6.65
C GLN A 107 -6.61 17.07 5.19
N LEU A 108 -6.75 15.79 4.97
CA LEU A 108 -6.69 15.15 3.67
C LEU A 108 -8.01 14.43 3.41
N ASN A 109 -8.68 14.78 2.32
CA ASN A 109 -9.92 14.12 1.94
C ASN A 109 -9.64 12.63 1.63
N PRO A 110 -10.27 11.67 2.31
CA PRO A 110 -9.97 10.24 2.17
C PRO A 110 -10.59 9.63 0.90
N THR A 111 -10.24 10.19 -0.26
CA THR A 111 -10.51 9.56 -1.55
C THR A 111 -9.63 8.31 -1.71
N ALA A 112 -10.01 7.38 -2.59
CA ALA A 112 -9.20 6.19 -2.86
C ALA A 112 -7.77 6.56 -3.26
N GLU A 113 -7.58 7.65 -4.04
CA GLU A 113 -6.28 8.16 -4.47
C GLU A 113 -5.42 8.64 -3.30
N ASN A 114 -6.01 9.34 -2.36
CA ASN A 114 -5.31 9.80 -1.16
C ASN A 114 -5.02 8.65 -0.19
N ILE A 115 -5.94 7.70 -0.06
CA ILE A 115 -5.75 6.52 0.79
C ILE A 115 -4.58 5.67 0.27
N VAL A 116 -4.52 5.37 -1.03
CA VAL A 116 -3.42 4.58 -1.60
C VAL A 116 -2.07 5.27 -1.45
N TRP A 117 -2.02 6.60 -1.59
CA TRP A 117 -0.82 7.40 -1.38
C TRP A 117 -0.34 7.35 0.08
N VAL A 118 -1.24 7.48 1.05
CA VAL A 118 -0.94 7.37 2.48
C VAL A 118 -0.41 5.97 2.82
N ILE A 119 -1.07 4.91 2.32
CA ILE A 119 -0.63 3.53 2.49
C ILE A 119 0.78 3.34 1.93
N TRP A 120 1.03 3.81 0.71
CA TRP A 120 2.35 3.72 0.10
C TRP A 120 3.43 4.43 0.93
N LYS A 121 3.17 5.65 1.41
CA LYS A 121 4.10 6.40 2.28
C LYS A 121 4.45 5.64 3.56
N ARG A 122 3.46 5.06 4.21
CA ARG A 122 3.66 4.27 5.42
C ARG A 122 4.52 3.05 5.15
N LEU A 123 4.18 2.28 4.11
CA LEU A 123 4.95 1.09 3.73
C LEU A 123 6.35 1.43 3.20
N ARG A 124 6.52 2.55 2.48
CA ARG A 124 7.82 2.97 1.97
C ARG A 124 8.87 3.16 3.07
N SER A 125 8.45 3.59 4.24
CA SER A 125 9.35 3.75 5.39
C SER A 125 9.90 2.41 5.93
N ARG A 126 9.27 1.29 5.59
CA ARG A 126 9.62 -0.07 6.07
C ARG A 126 10.31 -0.92 5.00
N ILE A 127 10.07 -0.63 3.74
CA ILE A 127 10.65 -1.37 2.61
C ILE A 127 12.01 -0.76 2.24
N PRO A 128 13.08 -1.55 2.03
CA PRO A 128 14.38 -1.05 1.60
C PRO A 128 14.28 -0.18 0.34
N ALA A 129 15.07 0.92 0.30
CA ALA A 129 14.97 1.92 -0.76
C ALA A 129 15.36 1.37 -2.15
N GLU A 130 16.21 0.34 -2.20
CA GLU A 130 16.64 -0.35 -3.41
C GLU A 130 15.56 -1.26 -4.03
N MET A 131 14.46 -1.49 -3.32
CA MET A 131 13.31 -2.25 -3.82
C MET A 131 12.21 -1.29 -4.27
N ASP A 132 11.66 -1.51 -5.45
CA ASP A 132 10.48 -0.76 -5.92
C ASP A 132 9.23 -1.21 -5.17
N LEU A 133 8.40 -0.25 -4.81
CA LEU A 133 7.13 -0.48 -4.12
C LEU A 133 5.97 0.07 -4.96
N SER A 134 4.98 -0.77 -5.18
CA SER A 134 3.70 -0.39 -5.76
C SER A 134 2.56 -0.86 -4.85
N VAL A 135 1.56 -0.03 -4.69
CA VAL A 135 0.37 -0.33 -3.90
C VAL A 135 -0.87 -0.14 -4.75
N ARG A 136 -1.72 -1.15 -4.79
CA ARG A 136 -3.03 -1.10 -5.44
C ARG A 136 -4.12 -1.26 -4.39
N LEU A 137 -5.09 -0.36 -4.41
CA LEU A 137 -6.22 -0.32 -3.49
C LEU A 137 -7.53 -0.43 -4.26
N TYR A 138 -8.32 -1.42 -3.92
CA TYR A 138 -9.67 -1.62 -4.43
C TYR A 138 -10.67 -1.09 -3.41
N GLU A 139 -11.37 -0.03 -3.74
CA GLU A 139 -12.51 0.47 -2.96
C GLU A 139 -13.75 -0.41 -3.18
N THR A 140 -13.90 -0.89 -4.41
CA THR A 140 -14.87 -1.90 -4.82
C THR A 140 -14.19 -2.88 -5.79
N PRO A 141 -14.77 -4.04 -6.10
CA PRO A 141 -14.20 -4.95 -7.10
C PRO A 141 -13.98 -4.34 -8.49
N ARG A 142 -14.61 -3.19 -8.78
CA ARG A 142 -14.55 -2.52 -10.09
C ARG A 142 -13.84 -1.18 -10.07
N ASN A 143 -13.69 -0.56 -8.90
CA ASN A 143 -13.04 0.74 -8.74
C ASN A 143 -11.78 0.56 -7.91
N PHE A 144 -10.63 0.78 -8.51
CA PHE A 144 -9.34 0.65 -7.84
C PHE A 144 -8.36 1.70 -8.35
N VAL A 145 -7.39 1.99 -7.55
CA VAL A 145 -6.31 2.94 -7.81
C VAL A 145 -4.97 2.29 -7.54
N GLU A 146 -3.91 2.78 -8.17
CA GLU A 146 -2.55 2.31 -7.96
C GLU A 146 -1.60 3.49 -7.81
N TYR A 147 -0.63 3.36 -6.90
CA TYR A 147 0.44 4.32 -6.71
C TYR A 147 1.79 3.60 -6.64
N ASN A 148 2.78 4.11 -7.39
CA ASN A 148 4.09 3.47 -7.58
C ASN A 148 5.27 4.28 -7.02
N GLY A 149 4.97 5.46 -6.44
CA GLY A 149 5.99 6.39 -5.97
C GLY A 149 6.33 7.48 -6.96
#